data_727ab302fd2c99f95d9e9ceb62c0336d
#
_entry.id   727ab302fd2c99f95d9e9ceb62c0336d
#
_cell.length_a   1.000
_cell.length_b   1.000
_cell.length_c   1.000
_cell.angle_alpha   90.00
_cell.angle_beta   90.00
_cell.angle_gamma   90.00
#
_symmetry.space_group_name_H-M   'P 1'
#
loop_
_entity.id
_entity.type
_entity.pdbx_description
1 polymer ?
#
loop_
_entity_poly.entity_id
_entity_poly.type
_entity_poly.pdbx_seq_one_letter_code
_entity_poly.pdbx_strand_id
1 'polypeptide(L)'
;MSRFFPAQQLFEPQWDRSDDGRRNPGHPRKQSVPSKVDLIFFDAGGGHRASAAALQSMLEPDHSAWNVRLVNLREVLESIDIVRKVARVRVEDAYNSLLLRHNLTLGTGAMLRGIQMLIRQLHRPSAALLARFWNGAPPDLVVSLIPNFNRAIFDGLRASDHELNRVPTPMLTILTDLADYPPHFWMERQAQYFACGTDRAVGQALAMGHPRERIFRTSGMIVRPAFYRPLYIDRAQERARLGLRPDLPVGLVMFGGHGSGKMLTIAKRVAAAGLKTQLIFLCGHNQSLHEQLSSLKLPFPFHIEGFTREVPHFMNLADYFIGKPGPGSISEALVMRLPVIVERNSWTMVQERYNTDWITSNRLGVVLHSFAEVATAIVPMLDPRRLAQFRSSAGAMNNRAIFEIPAILDTIVETQLRPLHRDSRLSMSWQHRSPMNPNGALGSWAANN
;
A
#
# COMPACT_ATOMS: atom_id res chain seq x y z
N MET A 1 -11.28 -6.45 56.11
CA MET A 1 -12.21 -5.58 55.35
C MET A 1 -11.74 -5.50 53.92
N SER A 2 -12.29 -6.36 53.12
CA SER A 2 -12.04 -6.49 51.67
C SER A 2 -12.81 -5.39 50.91
N ARG A 3 -12.14 -4.60 50.12
CA ARG A 3 -12.78 -3.75 49.10
C ARG A 3 -12.51 -4.37 47.72
N PHE A 4 -13.53 -4.99 47.20
CA PHE A 4 -13.66 -5.38 45.78
C PHE A 4 -13.59 -4.11 44.91
N PHE A 5 -12.72 -4.09 43.91
CA PHE A 5 -12.82 -3.18 42.79
C PHE A 5 -13.75 -3.80 41.71
N PRO A 6 -14.68 -3.02 41.17
CA PRO A 6 -15.60 -3.56 40.15
C PRO A 6 -14.93 -3.75 38.81
N ALA A 7 -15.46 -4.74 38.08
CA ALA A 7 -15.05 -5.23 36.80
C ALA A 7 -14.92 -4.14 35.74
N GLN A 8 -13.98 -4.38 34.86
CA GLN A 8 -13.71 -3.75 33.61
C GLN A 8 -14.99 -3.35 32.86
N GLN A 9 -15.21 -2.05 32.70
CA GLN A 9 -16.04 -1.53 31.63
C GLN A 9 -15.28 -1.80 30.29
N LEU A 10 -15.73 -2.81 29.60
CA LEU A 10 -15.45 -3.04 28.20
C LEU A 10 -15.89 -1.79 27.43
N PHE A 11 -14.95 -1.07 26.85
CA PHE A 11 -15.24 -0.06 25.85
C PHE A 11 -15.88 -0.76 24.65
N GLU A 12 -17.21 -0.81 24.62
CA GLU A 12 -17.94 -1.06 23.38
C GLU A 12 -17.68 0.14 22.46
N PRO A 13 -17.20 -0.08 21.21
CA PRO A 13 -17.22 0.98 20.24
C PRO A 13 -18.69 1.26 19.93
N GLN A 14 -19.19 2.42 20.35
CA GLN A 14 -20.47 2.96 19.89
C GLN A 14 -20.35 3.16 18.37
N TRP A 15 -20.85 2.19 17.64
CA TRP A 15 -21.27 2.41 16.26
C TRP A 15 -22.52 3.28 16.37
N ASP A 16 -22.39 4.54 15.96
CA ASP A 16 -23.54 5.42 15.81
C ASP A 16 -24.47 4.80 14.76
N ARG A 17 -25.56 4.16 15.26
CA ARG A 17 -26.66 3.63 14.44
C ARG A 17 -27.57 4.74 13.90
N SER A 18 -27.21 6.00 14.04
CA SER A 18 -28.03 7.15 13.66
C SER A 18 -27.88 7.59 12.21
N ASP A 19 -27.05 6.94 11.39
CA ASP A 19 -27.17 7.10 9.94
C ASP A 19 -28.08 6.03 9.35
N ASP A 20 -29.34 6.07 9.81
CA ASP A 20 -30.47 5.44 9.16
C ASP A 20 -30.69 6.20 7.86
N GLY A 21 -29.93 5.76 6.85
CA GLY A 21 -29.93 6.30 5.50
C GLY A 21 -31.33 6.33 4.87
N ARG A 22 -32.19 7.23 5.32
CA ARG A 22 -33.34 7.70 4.57
C ARG A 22 -32.83 8.43 3.34
N ARG A 23 -32.27 7.68 2.40
CA ARG A 23 -32.06 8.13 1.03
C ARG A 23 -33.42 8.50 0.46
N ASN A 24 -33.53 9.76 0.11
CA ASN A 24 -34.66 10.31 -0.59
C ASN A 24 -35.00 9.43 -1.82
N PRO A 25 -36.19 8.80 -1.92
CA PRO A 25 -36.54 7.89 -3.01
C PRO A 25 -36.99 8.65 -4.27
N GLY A 26 -36.19 9.57 -4.76
CA GLY A 26 -36.66 10.55 -5.74
C GLY A 26 -35.80 10.75 -6.99
N HIS A 27 -34.86 9.87 -7.34
CA HIS A 27 -34.34 9.80 -8.72
C HIS A 27 -34.04 8.35 -9.07
N PRO A 28 -34.77 7.74 -10.04
CA PRO A 28 -34.35 6.47 -10.60
C PRO A 28 -32.97 6.72 -11.25
N ARG A 29 -31.88 6.15 -10.68
CA ARG A 29 -30.61 6.02 -11.42
C ARG A 29 -30.98 5.33 -12.74
N LYS A 30 -30.80 6.04 -13.87
CA LYS A 30 -30.72 5.37 -15.17
C LYS A 30 -29.77 4.20 -14.96
N GLN A 31 -30.17 3.00 -15.38
CA GLN A 31 -29.29 1.83 -15.44
C GLN A 31 -28.14 2.20 -16.38
N SER A 32 -27.11 2.82 -15.83
CA SER A 32 -25.89 3.11 -16.56
C SER A 32 -25.11 1.80 -16.68
N VAL A 33 -24.59 1.52 -17.87
CA VAL A 33 -23.65 0.41 -18.08
C VAL A 33 -22.53 0.53 -17.05
N PRO A 34 -22.16 -0.56 -16.34
CA PRO A 34 -21.09 -0.51 -15.35
C PRO A 34 -19.80 0.02 -15.95
N SER A 35 -19.15 0.98 -15.27
CA SER A 35 -17.85 1.50 -15.70
C SER A 35 -16.77 0.44 -15.58
N LYS A 36 -15.95 0.29 -16.62
CA LYS A 36 -14.86 -0.71 -16.65
C LYS A 36 -13.62 -0.14 -15.98
N VAL A 37 -13.15 -0.80 -14.92
CA VAL A 37 -11.91 -0.42 -14.22
C VAL A 37 -10.86 -1.52 -14.31
N ASP A 38 -9.65 -1.16 -14.76
CA ASP A 38 -8.49 -2.02 -14.77
C ASP A 38 -7.64 -1.77 -13.53
N LEU A 39 -7.45 -2.80 -12.71
CA LEU A 39 -6.54 -2.78 -11.57
C LEU A 39 -5.21 -3.42 -11.97
N ILE A 40 -4.18 -2.60 -12.18
CA ILE A 40 -2.85 -3.05 -12.62
C ILE A 40 -2.02 -3.45 -11.40
N PHE A 41 -1.53 -4.70 -11.40
CA PHE A 41 -0.69 -5.23 -10.33
C PHE A 41 0.47 -6.09 -10.85
N PHE A 42 1.41 -6.42 -9.97
CA PHE A 42 2.45 -7.43 -10.18
C PHE A 42 2.35 -8.52 -9.12
N ASP A 43 2.71 -9.74 -9.49
CA ASP A 43 2.87 -10.86 -8.55
C ASP A 43 4.22 -10.85 -7.79
N ALA A 44 4.88 -9.71 -7.68
CA ALA A 44 6.12 -9.56 -6.93
C ALA A 44 5.84 -9.32 -5.44
N GLY A 45 6.31 -10.24 -4.58
CA GLY A 45 6.23 -10.08 -3.11
C GLY A 45 4.84 -10.17 -2.49
N GLY A 46 3.78 -10.37 -3.25
CA GLY A 46 2.40 -10.58 -2.79
C GLY A 46 1.63 -9.33 -2.36
N GLY A 47 2.27 -8.20 -2.06
CA GLY A 47 1.62 -6.99 -1.55
C GLY A 47 0.72 -6.31 -2.59
N HIS A 48 1.20 -6.12 -3.81
CA HIS A 48 0.43 -5.47 -4.89
C HIS A 48 -0.79 -6.29 -5.29
N ARG A 49 -0.64 -7.61 -5.44
CA ARG A 49 -1.74 -8.53 -5.72
C ARG A 49 -2.78 -8.53 -4.59
N ALA A 50 -2.33 -8.54 -3.33
CA ALA A 50 -3.22 -8.50 -2.17
C ALA A 50 -4.03 -7.19 -2.14
N SER A 51 -3.40 -6.05 -2.47
CA SER A 51 -4.08 -4.75 -2.57
C SER A 51 -5.09 -4.72 -3.72
N ALA A 52 -4.74 -5.27 -4.89
CA ALA A 52 -5.66 -5.36 -6.03
C ALA A 52 -6.87 -6.24 -5.72
N ALA A 53 -6.65 -7.43 -5.14
CA ALA A 53 -7.72 -8.34 -4.74
C ALA A 53 -8.60 -7.75 -3.62
N ALA A 54 -8.01 -7.02 -2.66
CA ALA A 54 -8.76 -6.33 -1.63
C ALA A 54 -9.68 -5.26 -2.22
N LEU A 55 -9.17 -4.45 -3.16
CA LEU A 55 -9.96 -3.42 -3.82
C LEU A 55 -11.05 -4.03 -4.70
N GLN A 56 -10.75 -5.09 -5.46
CA GLN A 56 -11.75 -5.85 -6.22
C GLN A 56 -12.89 -6.31 -5.31
N SER A 57 -12.58 -6.93 -4.17
CA SER A 57 -13.58 -7.42 -3.23
C SER A 57 -14.47 -6.32 -2.64
N MET A 58 -14.04 -5.07 -2.67
CA MET A 58 -14.84 -3.91 -2.25
C MET A 58 -15.71 -3.34 -3.36
N LEU A 59 -15.31 -3.51 -4.63
CA LEU A 59 -16.02 -2.93 -5.76
C LEU A 59 -17.11 -3.87 -6.32
N GLU A 60 -16.92 -5.19 -6.23
CA GLU A 60 -17.83 -6.17 -6.84
C GLU A 60 -19.16 -6.43 -6.09
N PRO A 61 -19.23 -6.54 -4.73
CA PRO A 61 -20.43 -7.08 -4.06
C PRO A 61 -21.61 -6.12 -4.01
N ASP A 62 -21.38 -4.80 -3.89
CA ASP A 62 -22.44 -3.82 -3.61
C ASP A 62 -22.59 -2.74 -4.69
N HIS A 63 -21.69 -2.73 -5.68
CA HIS A 63 -21.63 -1.70 -6.69
C HIS A 63 -21.76 -2.30 -8.09
N SER A 64 -22.98 -2.58 -8.50
CA SER A 64 -23.31 -2.84 -9.91
C SER A 64 -22.81 -1.74 -10.89
N ALA A 65 -22.15 -0.69 -10.36
CA ALA A 65 -21.55 0.42 -11.09
C ALA A 65 -20.15 0.11 -11.66
N TRP A 66 -19.45 -0.96 -11.20
CA TRP A 66 -18.11 -1.27 -11.59
C TRP A 66 -17.97 -2.66 -12.20
N ASN A 67 -17.32 -2.75 -13.35
CA ASN A 67 -16.83 -4.00 -13.94
C ASN A 67 -15.31 -4.03 -13.76
N VAL A 68 -14.83 -4.84 -12.81
CA VAL A 68 -13.42 -4.85 -12.38
C VAL A 68 -12.63 -5.91 -13.13
N ARG A 69 -11.56 -5.48 -13.82
CA ARG A 69 -10.59 -6.39 -14.43
C ARG A 69 -9.26 -6.31 -13.70
N LEU A 70 -8.80 -7.44 -13.17
CA LEU A 70 -7.45 -7.58 -12.62
C LEU A 70 -6.46 -7.79 -13.76
N VAL A 71 -5.48 -6.90 -13.90
CA VAL A 71 -4.47 -6.93 -14.97
C VAL A 71 -3.10 -7.15 -14.36
N ASN A 72 -2.57 -8.36 -14.51
CA ASN A 72 -1.18 -8.66 -14.18
C ASN A 72 -0.28 -8.07 -15.29
N LEU A 73 0.44 -6.99 -14.99
CA LEU A 73 1.27 -6.31 -15.98
C LEU A 73 2.31 -7.23 -16.61
N ARG A 74 2.79 -8.22 -15.88
CA ARG A 74 3.74 -9.22 -16.40
C ARG A 74 3.16 -9.95 -17.60
N GLU A 75 1.91 -10.42 -17.53
CA GLU A 75 1.26 -11.17 -18.62
C GLU A 75 1.11 -10.30 -19.87
N VAL A 76 0.80 -9.01 -19.71
CA VAL A 76 0.73 -8.05 -20.82
C VAL A 76 2.09 -7.84 -21.48
N LEU A 77 3.17 -7.84 -20.68
CA LEU A 77 4.53 -7.57 -21.16
C LEU A 77 5.30 -8.85 -21.60
N GLU A 78 4.76 -10.05 -21.38
CA GLU A 78 5.44 -11.32 -21.74
C GLU A 78 5.78 -11.46 -23.22
N SER A 79 5.07 -10.77 -24.09
CA SER A 79 5.32 -10.78 -25.55
C SER A 79 6.57 -9.98 -25.98
N ILE A 80 7.22 -9.23 -25.09
CA ILE A 80 8.50 -8.59 -25.38
C ILE A 80 9.61 -9.65 -25.33
N ASP A 81 10.16 -10.03 -26.50
CA ASP A 81 11.29 -10.97 -26.60
C ASP A 81 12.50 -10.61 -25.71
N ILE A 82 12.70 -9.32 -25.43
CA ILE A 82 13.74 -8.81 -24.52
C ILE A 82 13.40 -9.17 -23.08
N VAL A 83 12.13 -9.08 -22.66
CA VAL A 83 11.69 -9.56 -21.35
C VAL A 83 11.88 -11.07 -21.26
N ARG A 84 11.65 -11.81 -22.34
CA ARG A 84 11.91 -13.25 -22.42
C ARG A 84 13.39 -13.60 -22.38
N LYS A 85 14.27 -12.78 -23.01
CA LYS A 85 15.75 -12.96 -22.96
C LYS A 85 16.36 -12.49 -21.63
N VAL A 86 15.83 -11.43 -21.02
CA VAL A 86 16.27 -10.91 -19.71
C VAL A 86 15.55 -11.64 -18.56
N ALA A 87 14.35 -12.16 -18.77
CA ALA A 87 13.61 -13.02 -17.82
C ALA A 87 14.08 -14.49 -17.83
N ARG A 88 15.04 -14.88 -18.65
CA ARG A 88 15.88 -16.05 -18.33
C ARG A 88 16.72 -15.83 -17.05
N VAL A 89 17.01 -14.59 -16.72
CA VAL A 89 17.28 -14.15 -15.34
C VAL A 89 15.98 -13.47 -14.88
N ARG A 90 15.06 -14.26 -14.30
CA ARG A 90 13.78 -13.78 -13.77
C ARG A 90 14.06 -12.56 -12.92
N VAL A 91 13.64 -11.38 -13.36
CA VAL A 91 13.76 -10.14 -12.57
C VAL A 91 13.06 -10.35 -11.22
N GLU A 92 11.98 -11.15 -11.19
CA GLU A 92 11.33 -11.61 -9.97
C GLU A 92 12.17 -12.65 -9.21
N ASP A 93 12.82 -13.61 -9.88
CA ASP A 93 13.68 -14.59 -9.21
C ASP A 93 15.02 -13.96 -8.82
N ALA A 94 15.55 -13.00 -9.57
CA ALA A 94 16.68 -12.19 -9.13
C ALA A 94 16.26 -11.26 -7.98
N TYR A 95 15.10 -10.63 -8.04
CA TYR A 95 14.56 -9.82 -6.96
C TYR A 95 14.17 -10.69 -5.75
N ASN A 96 13.42 -11.78 -5.98
CA ASN A 96 12.99 -12.68 -4.92
C ASN A 96 14.12 -13.62 -4.44
N SER A 97 14.96 -14.12 -5.33
CA SER A 97 16.05 -15.05 -4.97
C SER A 97 17.26 -14.31 -4.38
N LEU A 98 17.65 -13.14 -4.91
CA LEU A 98 18.69 -12.30 -4.31
C LEU A 98 18.24 -11.65 -3.00
N LEU A 99 17.01 -11.13 -2.95
CA LEU A 99 16.49 -10.43 -1.77
C LEU A 99 15.92 -11.39 -0.71
N LEU A 100 15.25 -12.46 -1.13
CA LEU A 100 14.57 -13.37 -0.19
C LEU A 100 15.42 -14.61 0.18
N ARG A 101 16.19 -15.18 -0.75
CA ARG A 101 17.03 -16.35 -0.47
C ARG A 101 18.38 -16.03 0.13
N HIS A 102 19.00 -14.92 -0.25
CA HIS A 102 20.38 -14.62 0.16
C HIS A 102 20.54 -13.45 1.12
N ASN A 103 19.46 -12.77 1.52
CA ASN A 103 19.55 -11.55 2.35
C ASN A 103 20.57 -10.51 1.82
N LEU A 104 20.91 -10.56 0.52
CA LEU A 104 21.92 -9.71 -0.10
C LEU A 104 21.27 -8.40 -0.53
N THR A 105 21.07 -7.50 0.42
CA THR A 105 20.56 -6.14 0.17
C THR A 105 21.70 -5.09 0.09
N LEU A 106 22.95 -5.50 0.27
CA LEU A 106 24.13 -4.67 -0.01
C LEU A 106 24.19 -4.37 -1.51
N GLY A 107 24.10 -3.09 -1.87
CA GLY A 107 24.05 -2.66 -3.27
C GLY A 107 22.63 -2.49 -3.85
N THR A 108 21.55 -2.69 -3.07
CA THR A 108 20.15 -2.54 -3.55
C THR A 108 19.88 -1.18 -4.18
N GLY A 109 20.52 -0.12 -3.71
CA GLY A 109 20.40 1.22 -4.33
C GLY A 109 21.00 1.29 -5.74
N ALA A 110 22.11 0.59 -6.01
CA ALA A 110 22.71 0.51 -7.34
C ALA A 110 21.92 -0.44 -8.24
N MET A 111 21.51 -1.58 -7.72
CA MET A 111 20.67 -2.55 -8.42
C MET A 111 19.30 -1.95 -8.79
N LEU A 112 18.67 -1.22 -7.88
CA LEU A 112 17.39 -0.55 -8.14
C LEU A 112 17.54 0.52 -9.22
N ARG A 113 18.65 1.29 -9.22
CA ARG A 113 18.96 2.24 -10.32
C ARG A 113 19.16 1.52 -11.66
N GLY A 114 19.85 0.38 -11.66
CA GLY A 114 20.00 -0.46 -12.86
C GLY A 114 18.64 -0.97 -13.40
N ILE A 115 17.77 -1.44 -12.51
CA ILE A 115 16.41 -1.86 -12.86
C ILE A 115 15.60 -0.68 -13.41
N GLN A 116 15.65 0.48 -12.75
CA GLN A 116 14.96 1.68 -13.25
C GLN A 116 15.49 2.13 -14.62
N MET A 117 16.81 2.03 -14.86
CA MET A 117 17.40 2.32 -16.17
C MET A 117 16.90 1.34 -17.24
N LEU A 118 16.85 0.05 -16.95
CA LEU A 118 16.32 -0.96 -17.85
C LEU A 118 14.84 -0.71 -18.16
N ILE A 119 14.02 -0.41 -17.16
CA ILE A 119 12.61 -0.08 -17.34
C ILE A 119 12.44 1.15 -18.23
N ARG A 120 13.30 2.18 -18.08
CA ARG A 120 13.32 3.36 -18.96
C ARG A 120 13.67 3.01 -20.39
N GLN A 121 14.60 2.09 -20.64
CA GLN A 121 14.94 1.62 -21.98
C GLN A 121 13.79 0.81 -22.60
N LEU A 122 13.06 0.04 -21.81
CA LEU A 122 11.90 -0.75 -22.22
C LEU A 122 10.59 0.06 -22.27
N HIS A 123 10.64 1.36 -21.99
CA HIS A 123 9.46 2.21 -21.89
C HIS A 123 8.60 2.19 -23.17
N ARG A 124 9.18 2.50 -24.33
CA ARG A 124 8.44 2.55 -25.62
C ARG A 124 7.80 1.22 -26.00
N PRO A 125 8.53 0.08 -26.01
CA PRO A 125 7.90 -1.21 -26.29
C PRO A 125 6.83 -1.59 -25.27
N SER A 126 7.01 -1.28 -23.98
CA SER A 126 5.99 -1.52 -22.96
C SER A 126 4.72 -0.71 -23.21
N ALA A 127 4.85 0.58 -23.51
CA ALA A 127 3.72 1.44 -23.84
C ALA A 127 2.97 0.97 -25.11
N ALA A 128 3.69 0.51 -26.14
CA ALA A 128 3.07 -0.02 -27.35
C ALA A 128 2.26 -1.31 -27.11
N LEU A 129 2.75 -2.21 -26.23
CA LEU A 129 2.00 -3.42 -25.86
C LEU A 129 0.75 -3.09 -25.04
N LEU A 130 0.88 -2.17 -24.11
CA LEU A 130 -0.26 -1.68 -23.32
C LEU A 130 -1.31 -1.02 -24.20
N ALA A 131 -0.91 -0.22 -25.20
CA ALA A 131 -1.83 0.35 -26.16
C ALA A 131 -2.60 -0.73 -26.93
N ARG A 132 -1.90 -1.75 -27.45
CA ARG A 132 -2.55 -2.88 -28.13
C ARG A 132 -3.50 -3.66 -27.23
N PHE A 133 -3.11 -3.88 -25.97
CA PHE A 133 -3.94 -4.54 -24.98
C PHE A 133 -5.26 -3.78 -24.75
N TRP A 134 -5.20 -2.46 -24.62
CA TRP A 134 -6.39 -1.63 -24.42
C TRP A 134 -7.17 -1.36 -25.70
N ASN A 135 -6.56 -1.39 -26.86
CA ASN A 135 -7.31 -1.32 -28.14
C ASN A 135 -8.32 -2.46 -28.28
N GLY A 136 -7.99 -3.65 -27.75
CA GLY A 136 -8.91 -4.80 -27.76
C GLY A 136 -10.04 -4.69 -26.72
N ALA A 137 -9.80 -4.06 -25.58
CA ALA A 137 -10.78 -3.93 -24.48
C ALA A 137 -10.48 -2.69 -23.64
N PRO A 138 -10.89 -1.49 -24.12
CA PRO A 138 -10.59 -0.23 -23.45
C PRO A 138 -11.33 -0.11 -22.11
N PRO A 139 -10.64 0.35 -21.03
CA PRO A 139 -11.26 0.67 -19.75
C PRO A 139 -11.83 2.09 -19.72
N ASP A 140 -12.62 2.40 -18.71
CA ASP A 140 -13.09 3.75 -18.40
C ASP A 140 -12.23 4.42 -17.31
N LEU A 141 -11.46 3.61 -16.57
CA LEU A 141 -10.49 4.05 -15.56
C LEU A 141 -9.38 3.00 -15.42
N VAL A 142 -8.14 3.45 -15.33
CA VAL A 142 -6.99 2.61 -14.97
C VAL A 142 -6.50 2.96 -13.57
N VAL A 143 -6.37 1.95 -12.72
CA VAL A 143 -5.82 2.07 -11.36
C VAL A 143 -4.51 1.30 -11.30
N SER A 144 -3.41 2.01 -11.11
CA SER A 144 -2.09 1.40 -10.92
C SER A 144 -1.81 1.19 -9.43
N LEU A 145 -1.45 -0.04 -9.07
CA LEU A 145 -1.05 -0.46 -7.72
C LEU A 145 0.44 -0.87 -7.70
N ILE A 146 1.22 -0.41 -8.69
CA ILE A 146 2.62 -0.80 -8.88
C ILE A 146 3.54 0.40 -9.08
N PRO A 147 4.80 0.32 -8.64
CA PRO A 147 5.81 1.34 -8.91
C PRO A 147 6.48 1.15 -10.29
N ASN A 148 7.30 2.13 -10.69
CA ASN A 148 8.22 2.13 -11.83
C ASN A 148 7.60 2.11 -13.24
N PHE A 149 6.40 1.55 -13.42
CA PHE A 149 5.78 1.39 -14.75
C PHE A 149 4.72 2.45 -15.05
N ASN A 150 4.45 3.37 -14.13
CA ASN A 150 3.37 4.35 -14.24
C ASN A 150 3.48 5.22 -15.51
N ARG A 151 4.70 5.51 -15.96
CA ARG A 151 4.90 6.24 -17.21
C ARG A 151 4.50 5.41 -18.44
N ALA A 152 4.92 4.13 -18.51
CA ALA A 152 4.58 3.25 -19.62
C ALA A 152 3.07 2.95 -19.66
N ILE A 153 2.44 2.78 -18.50
CA ILE A 153 0.99 2.62 -18.35
C ILE A 153 0.28 3.85 -18.91
N PHE A 154 0.69 5.05 -18.49
CA PHE A 154 0.07 6.29 -18.93
C PHE A 154 0.23 6.52 -20.44
N ASP A 155 1.44 6.38 -20.97
CA ASP A 155 1.70 6.62 -22.40
C ASP A 155 0.99 5.57 -23.28
N GLY A 156 0.93 4.30 -22.85
CA GLY A 156 0.17 3.25 -23.52
C GLY A 156 -1.33 3.54 -23.54
N LEU A 157 -1.87 4.04 -22.42
CA LEU A 157 -3.26 4.43 -22.31
C LEU A 157 -3.59 5.60 -23.26
N ARG A 158 -2.74 6.64 -23.28
CA ARG A 158 -2.89 7.78 -24.20
C ARG A 158 -2.81 7.36 -25.67
N ALA A 159 -1.90 6.44 -26.01
CA ALA A 159 -1.80 5.92 -27.36
C ALA A 159 -3.07 5.15 -27.78
N SER A 160 -3.62 4.31 -26.91
CA SER A 160 -4.89 3.62 -27.16
C SER A 160 -6.07 4.59 -27.30
N ASP A 161 -6.19 5.58 -26.39
CA ASP A 161 -7.24 6.60 -26.48
C ASP A 161 -7.20 7.37 -27.79
N HIS A 162 -5.99 7.73 -28.25
CA HIS A 162 -5.80 8.41 -29.53
C HIS A 162 -6.18 7.53 -30.72
N GLU A 163 -5.73 6.27 -30.75
CA GLU A 163 -6.03 5.32 -31.82
C GLU A 163 -7.53 5.01 -31.94
N LEU A 164 -8.22 4.93 -30.78
CA LEU A 164 -9.66 4.69 -30.71
C LEU A 164 -10.50 5.98 -30.77
N ASN A 165 -9.88 7.14 -30.95
CA ASN A 165 -10.54 8.45 -30.95
C ASN A 165 -11.44 8.69 -29.75
N ARG A 166 -10.93 8.37 -28.54
CA ARG A 166 -11.64 8.49 -27.26
C ARG A 166 -11.20 9.71 -26.48
N VAL A 167 -12.06 10.15 -25.58
CA VAL A 167 -11.69 11.08 -24.49
C VAL A 167 -10.60 10.41 -23.67
N PRO A 168 -9.57 11.17 -23.22
CA PRO A 168 -8.47 10.61 -22.44
C PRO A 168 -8.95 9.86 -21.19
N THR A 169 -8.72 8.56 -21.12
CA THR A 169 -9.09 7.70 -19.99
C THR A 169 -8.32 8.11 -18.73
N PRO A 170 -8.96 8.37 -17.58
CA PRO A 170 -8.26 8.74 -16.37
C PRO A 170 -7.38 7.59 -15.84
N MET A 171 -6.28 7.97 -15.19
CA MET A 171 -5.39 7.06 -14.51
C MET A 171 -5.18 7.49 -13.06
N LEU A 172 -5.42 6.58 -12.12
CA LEU A 172 -5.14 6.75 -10.70
C LEU A 172 -3.96 5.86 -10.30
N THR A 173 -2.96 6.41 -9.65
CA THR A 173 -1.92 5.62 -8.97
C THR A 173 -2.19 5.61 -7.48
N ILE A 174 -2.43 4.42 -6.92
CA ILE A 174 -2.55 4.22 -5.48
C ILE A 174 -1.20 3.77 -4.95
N LEU A 175 -0.56 4.58 -4.14
CA LEU A 175 0.70 4.21 -3.53
C LEU A 175 0.46 3.10 -2.51
N THR A 176 1.11 1.95 -2.72
CA THR A 176 1.14 0.86 -1.73
C THR A 176 2.42 0.89 -0.87
N ASP A 177 3.17 2.00 -0.95
CA ASP A 177 4.24 2.41 -0.05
C ASP A 177 3.86 3.71 0.66
N LEU A 178 4.43 3.95 1.86
CA LEU A 178 4.11 5.13 2.67
C LEU A 178 4.65 6.46 2.07
N ALA A 179 5.56 6.39 1.11
CA ALA A 179 6.09 7.54 0.36
C ALA A 179 6.73 7.10 -0.95
N ASP A 180 7.01 8.06 -1.83
CA ASP A 180 7.72 7.85 -3.10
C ASP A 180 9.25 7.83 -2.86
N TYR A 181 9.79 6.64 -2.60
CA TYR A 181 11.22 6.42 -2.44
C TYR A 181 11.69 5.15 -3.17
N PRO A 182 12.81 5.23 -3.94
CA PRO A 182 13.48 6.48 -4.30
C PRO A 182 12.59 7.39 -5.16
N PRO A 183 12.95 8.67 -5.37
CA PRO A 183 12.16 9.57 -6.20
C PRO A 183 11.84 8.97 -7.57
N HIS A 184 10.64 9.22 -8.08
CA HIS A 184 10.10 8.64 -9.32
C HIS A 184 9.91 7.10 -9.27
N PHE A 185 9.75 6.54 -8.08
CA PHE A 185 9.40 5.14 -7.91
C PHE A 185 7.90 4.91 -8.18
N TRP A 186 7.05 5.80 -7.62
CA TRP A 186 5.60 5.80 -7.77
C TRP A 186 5.07 6.93 -8.65
N MET A 187 5.69 8.12 -8.53
CA MET A 187 5.18 9.36 -9.09
C MET A 187 5.95 9.77 -10.33
N GLU A 188 5.22 10.12 -11.40
CA GLU A 188 5.77 10.62 -12.64
C GLU A 188 5.13 11.97 -13.00
N ARG A 189 5.83 12.83 -13.72
CA ARG A 189 5.33 14.13 -14.18
C ARG A 189 4.39 13.97 -15.37
N GLN A 190 3.18 13.51 -15.12
CA GLN A 190 2.14 13.25 -16.11
C GLN A 190 0.75 13.54 -15.54
N ALA A 191 -0.26 13.67 -16.40
CA ALA A 191 -1.61 14.06 -15.99
C ALA A 191 -2.41 12.89 -15.39
N GLN A 192 -1.98 12.38 -14.23
CA GLN A 192 -2.62 11.29 -13.49
C GLN A 192 -3.10 11.75 -12.12
N TYR A 193 -3.98 10.95 -11.51
CA TYR A 193 -4.42 11.10 -10.14
C TYR A 193 -3.57 10.25 -9.19
N PHE A 194 -3.52 10.64 -7.91
CA PHE A 194 -2.83 9.91 -6.85
C PHE A 194 -3.72 9.70 -5.64
N ALA A 195 -3.68 8.49 -5.07
CA ALA A 195 -4.16 8.21 -3.73
C ALA A 195 -2.95 7.96 -2.81
N CYS A 196 -2.79 8.83 -1.82
CA CYS A 196 -1.62 8.90 -0.95
C CYS A 196 -2.00 8.59 0.49
N GLY A 197 -1.43 7.53 1.08
CA GLY A 197 -1.71 7.10 2.44
C GLY A 197 -1.02 7.93 3.54
N THR A 198 -0.15 8.90 3.20
CA THR A 198 0.58 9.75 4.14
C THR A 198 0.70 11.19 3.65
N ASP A 199 0.88 12.14 4.57
CA ASP A 199 1.13 13.54 4.23
C ASP A 199 2.48 13.73 3.50
N ARG A 200 3.45 12.84 3.78
CA ARG A 200 4.73 12.82 3.05
C ARG A 200 4.52 12.56 1.57
N ALA A 201 3.74 11.54 1.22
CA ALA A 201 3.42 11.23 -0.17
C ALA A 201 2.64 12.37 -0.85
N VAL A 202 1.67 12.98 -0.17
CA VAL A 202 0.97 14.18 -0.66
C VAL A 202 1.95 15.33 -0.94
N GLY A 203 2.85 15.61 0.01
CA GLY A 203 3.88 16.65 -0.15
C GLY A 203 4.82 16.37 -1.32
N GLN A 204 5.18 15.10 -1.57
CA GLN A 204 6.02 14.71 -2.71
C GLN A 204 5.30 14.93 -4.05
N ALA A 205 4.02 14.58 -4.15
CA ALA A 205 3.22 14.83 -5.36
C ALA A 205 3.09 16.33 -5.64
N LEU A 206 2.80 17.16 -4.61
CA LEU A 206 2.73 18.61 -4.74
C LEU A 206 4.08 19.21 -5.16
N ALA A 207 5.19 18.77 -4.54
CA ALA A 207 6.54 19.22 -4.86
C ALA A 207 6.96 18.85 -6.30
N MET A 208 6.39 17.78 -6.87
CA MET A 208 6.60 17.38 -8.26
C MET A 208 5.80 18.23 -9.26
N GLY A 209 4.88 19.07 -8.76
CA GLY A 209 4.03 19.99 -9.56
C GLY A 209 2.65 19.44 -9.91
N HIS A 210 2.19 18.37 -9.26
CA HIS A 210 0.84 17.88 -9.46
C HIS A 210 -0.18 18.82 -8.81
N PRO A 211 -1.29 19.15 -9.49
CA PRO A 211 -2.34 20.00 -8.95
C PRO A 211 -3.07 19.29 -7.79
N ARG A 212 -3.46 20.06 -6.77
CA ARG A 212 -4.05 19.55 -5.53
C ARG A 212 -5.31 18.71 -5.76
N GLU A 213 -6.10 19.07 -6.73
CA GLU A 213 -7.35 18.39 -7.12
C GLU A 213 -7.14 17.00 -7.72
N ARG A 214 -5.91 16.65 -8.06
CA ARG A 214 -5.54 15.29 -8.51
C ARG A 214 -4.89 14.44 -7.42
N ILE A 215 -4.80 14.94 -6.20
CA ILE A 215 -4.14 14.25 -5.10
C ILE A 215 -5.15 14.00 -3.98
N PHE A 216 -5.53 12.73 -3.81
CA PHE A 216 -6.41 12.29 -2.74
C PHE A 216 -5.56 11.82 -1.54
N ARG A 217 -5.82 12.39 -0.36
CA ARG A 217 -5.24 11.92 0.89
C ARG A 217 -6.17 10.87 1.48
N THR A 218 -5.72 9.62 1.53
CA THR A 218 -6.42 8.52 2.21
C THR A 218 -5.94 8.38 3.65
N SER A 219 -6.78 7.85 4.53
CA SER A 219 -6.44 7.70 5.96
C SER A 219 -5.27 6.73 6.23
N GLY A 220 -4.79 6.02 5.21
CA GLY A 220 -3.66 5.10 5.31
C GLY A 220 -3.48 4.28 4.04
N MET A 221 -2.99 3.05 4.20
CA MET A 221 -2.72 2.10 3.12
C MET A 221 -3.91 1.15 2.93
N ILE A 222 -3.99 0.52 1.74
CA ILE A 222 -4.95 -0.56 1.51
C ILE A 222 -4.66 -1.73 2.46
N VAL A 223 -5.64 -2.09 3.28
CA VAL A 223 -5.64 -3.28 4.13
C VAL A 223 -6.89 -4.09 3.81
N ARG A 224 -6.76 -5.41 3.72
CA ARG A 224 -7.88 -6.31 3.35
C ARG A 224 -9.07 -6.11 4.30
N PRO A 225 -10.32 -6.14 3.80
CA PRO A 225 -11.53 -5.96 4.63
C PRO A 225 -11.62 -6.91 5.82
N ALA A 226 -11.02 -8.11 5.72
CA ALA A 226 -11.00 -9.10 6.79
C ALA A 226 -10.37 -8.58 8.12
N PHE A 227 -9.44 -7.61 8.04
CA PHE A 227 -8.82 -7.02 9.24
C PHE A 227 -9.74 -6.06 10.01
N TYR A 228 -10.84 -5.64 9.41
CA TYR A 228 -11.81 -4.72 10.02
C TYR A 228 -13.05 -5.45 10.57
N ARG A 229 -13.18 -6.76 10.28
CA ARG A 229 -14.30 -7.55 10.78
C ARG A 229 -14.12 -7.83 12.26
N PRO A 230 -15.17 -7.66 13.09
CA PRO A 230 -15.13 -8.09 14.48
C PRO A 230 -14.86 -9.60 14.56
N LEU A 231 -13.88 -9.99 15.36
CA LEU A 231 -13.58 -11.39 15.65
C LEU A 231 -14.16 -11.73 17.03
N TYR A 232 -15.29 -12.43 17.06
CA TYR A 232 -15.97 -12.88 18.27
C TYR A 232 -15.34 -14.18 18.75
N ILE A 233 -14.13 -14.09 19.33
CA ILE A 233 -13.39 -15.23 19.86
C ILE A 233 -13.00 -14.98 21.33
N ASP A 234 -13.05 -16.02 22.15
CA ASP A 234 -12.41 -16.00 23.46
C ASP A 234 -10.90 -16.13 23.27
N ARG A 235 -10.18 -15.02 23.43
CA ARG A 235 -8.72 -14.98 23.24
C ARG A 235 -7.98 -15.90 24.21
N ALA A 236 -8.49 -16.07 25.44
CA ALA A 236 -7.85 -16.92 26.44
C ALA A 236 -7.97 -18.40 26.06
N GLN A 237 -9.19 -18.80 25.69
CA GLN A 237 -9.46 -20.17 25.24
C GLN A 237 -8.67 -20.50 23.96
N GLU A 238 -8.66 -19.58 23.00
CA GLU A 238 -7.97 -19.80 21.72
C GLU A 238 -6.44 -19.84 21.88
N ARG A 239 -5.87 -18.98 22.74
CA ARG A 239 -4.46 -19.08 23.13
C ARG A 239 -4.13 -20.44 23.75
N ALA A 240 -4.97 -20.91 24.68
CA ALA A 240 -4.79 -22.21 25.31
C ALA A 240 -4.85 -23.35 24.27
N ARG A 241 -5.78 -23.28 23.29
CA ARG A 241 -5.88 -24.26 22.19
C ARG A 241 -4.58 -24.34 21.36
N LEU A 242 -3.90 -23.20 21.19
CA LEU A 242 -2.63 -23.11 20.48
C LEU A 242 -1.41 -23.46 21.37
N GLY A 243 -1.63 -23.95 22.59
CA GLY A 243 -0.55 -24.24 23.55
C GLY A 243 0.09 -23.00 24.19
N LEU A 244 -0.58 -21.85 24.09
CA LEU A 244 -0.13 -20.59 24.68
C LEU A 244 -0.83 -20.33 26.02
N ARG A 245 -0.17 -19.61 26.91
CA ARG A 245 -0.73 -19.22 28.20
C ARG A 245 -1.61 -17.98 28.05
N PRO A 246 -2.80 -17.93 28.65
CA PRO A 246 -3.70 -16.75 28.59
C PRO A 246 -3.11 -15.51 29.26
N ASP A 247 -2.29 -15.68 30.30
CA ASP A 247 -1.76 -14.63 31.17
C ASP A 247 -0.46 -13.98 30.67
N LEU A 248 0.18 -14.54 29.66
CA LEU A 248 1.43 -13.99 29.13
C LEU A 248 1.20 -13.16 27.83
N PRO A 249 1.90 -12.04 27.67
CA PRO A 249 1.91 -11.31 26.41
C PRO A 249 2.39 -12.16 25.23
N VAL A 250 1.74 -11.99 24.09
CA VAL A 250 2.01 -12.72 22.86
C VAL A 250 2.60 -11.81 21.78
N GLY A 251 3.79 -12.15 21.29
CA GLY A 251 4.37 -11.53 20.09
C GLY A 251 4.04 -12.33 18.83
N LEU A 252 3.53 -11.67 17.80
CA LEU A 252 3.39 -12.26 16.47
C LEU A 252 4.60 -11.96 15.61
N VAL A 253 5.27 -13.01 15.12
CA VAL A 253 6.47 -12.89 14.28
C VAL A 253 6.13 -13.29 12.85
N MET A 254 6.17 -12.31 11.90
CA MET A 254 5.81 -12.55 10.50
C MET A 254 6.70 -11.73 9.55
N PHE A 255 7.28 -12.38 8.55
CA PHE A 255 8.16 -11.77 7.55
C PHE A 255 7.62 -11.92 6.12
N GLY A 256 6.30 -11.76 5.94
CA GLY A 256 5.61 -11.95 4.68
C GLY A 256 5.41 -13.42 4.33
N GLY A 257 4.96 -13.69 3.09
CA GLY A 257 4.51 -15.03 2.67
C GLY A 257 5.60 -16.11 2.58
N HIS A 258 6.89 -15.75 2.68
CA HIS A 258 8.01 -16.69 2.59
C HIS A 258 8.84 -16.77 3.89
N GLY A 259 8.41 -16.10 4.95
CA GLY A 259 9.16 -16.06 6.20
C GLY A 259 10.58 -15.49 6.04
N SER A 260 11.41 -15.67 7.08
CA SER A 260 12.82 -15.25 7.06
C SER A 260 13.61 -16.02 8.11
N GLY A 261 14.88 -16.34 7.83
CA GLY A 261 15.80 -16.90 8.81
C GLY A 261 16.00 -16.03 10.06
N LYS A 262 15.65 -14.73 10.00
CA LYS A 262 15.63 -13.82 11.17
C LYS A 262 14.67 -14.32 12.27
N MET A 263 13.64 -15.08 11.93
CA MET A 263 12.71 -15.66 12.90
C MET A 263 13.41 -16.62 13.87
N LEU A 264 14.39 -17.38 13.40
CA LEU A 264 15.24 -18.23 14.25
C LEU A 264 16.12 -17.40 15.20
N THR A 265 16.65 -16.28 14.71
CA THR A 265 17.43 -15.33 15.53
C THR A 265 16.56 -14.76 16.63
N ILE A 266 15.34 -14.31 16.29
CA ILE A 266 14.36 -13.78 17.24
C ILE A 266 14.04 -14.82 18.31
N ALA A 267 13.69 -16.04 17.92
CA ALA A 267 13.37 -17.14 18.85
C ALA A 267 14.51 -17.38 19.85
N LYS A 268 15.75 -17.52 19.36
CA LYS A 268 16.95 -17.76 20.18
C LYS A 268 17.28 -16.58 21.11
N ARG A 269 17.12 -15.33 20.64
CA ARG A 269 17.40 -14.13 21.44
C ARG A 269 16.36 -13.91 22.55
N VAL A 270 15.09 -14.16 22.28
CA VAL A 270 14.03 -14.13 23.29
C VAL A 270 14.24 -15.22 24.33
N ALA A 271 14.61 -16.43 23.90
CA ALA A 271 14.94 -17.54 24.80
C ALA A 271 16.12 -17.20 25.74
N ALA A 272 17.21 -16.66 25.19
CA ALA A 272 18.39 -16.28 25.96
C ALA A 272 18.13 -15.16 26.98
N ALA A 273 17.17 -14.27 26.67
CA ALA A 273 16.84 -13.14 27.53
C ALA A 273 15.90 -13.49 28.70
N GLY A 274 15.30 -14.68 28.72
CA GLY A 274 14.39 -15.13 29.79
C GLY A 274 13.15 -14.26 30.00
N LEU A 275 12.67 -13.58 28.92
CA LEU A 275 11.53 -12.67 29.00
C LEU A 275 10.22 -13.41 29.28
N LYS A 276 9.35 -12.83 30.08
CA LYS A 276 7.99 -13.34 30.36
C LYS A 276 7.06 -13.03 29.18
N THR A 277 7.30 -13.67 28.05
CA THR A 277 6.52 -13.53 26.81
C THR A 277 6.43 -14.87 26.10
N GLN A 278 5.60 -14.92 25.06
CA GLN A 278 5.43 -16.08 24.21
C GLN A 278 5.25 -15.63 22.75
N LEU A 279 5.48 -16.50 21.79
CA LEU A 279 5.54 -16.12 20.38
C LEU A 279 4.66 -17.00 19.50
N ILE A 280 4.01 -16.37 18.51
CA ILE A 280 3.41 -17.02 17.37
C ILE A 280 4.29 -16.72 16.15
N PHE A 281 4.70 -17.77 15.43
CA PHE A 281 5.51 -17.67 14.21
C PHE A 281 4.65 -17.99 12.99
N LEU A 282 4.48 -17.05 12.04
CA LEU A 282 3.86 -17.32 10.76
C LEU A 282 4.96 -17.50 9.70
N CYS A 283 5.23 -18.74 9.34
CA CYS A 283 6.33 -19.11 8.42
C CYS A 283 5.98 -18.95 6.94
N GLY A 284 4.68 -18.78 6.62
CA GLY A 284 4.22 -18.74 5.24
C GLY A 284 4.54 -20.05 4.49
N HIS A 285 4.95 -19.92 3.23
CA HIS A 285 5.29 -21.08 2.38
C HIS A 285 6.66 -21.70 2.68
N ASN A 286 7.36 -21.29 3.74
CA ASN A 286 8.71 -21.76 4.06
C ASN A 286 8.68 -22.96 4.99
N GLN A 287 8.51 -24.15 4.41
CA GLN A 287 8.45 -25.41 5.14
C GLN A 287 9.75 -25.70 5.91
N SER A 288 10.92 -25.41 5.32
CA SER A 288 12.21 -25.61 5.98
C SER A 288 12.35 -24.74 7.23
N LEU A 289 11.86 -23.48 7.19
CA LEU A 289 11.85 -22.61 8.36
C LEU A 289 10.91 -23.12 9.45
N HIS A 290 9.73 -23.63 9.06
CA HIS A 290 8.79 -24.26 9.97
C HIS A 290 9.43 -25.42 10.71
N GLU A 291 10.10 -26.34 10.01
CA GLU A 291 10.80 -27.50 10.58
C GLU A 291 11.94 -27.07 11.52
N GLN A 292 12.75 -26.09 11.11
CA GLN A 292 13.83 -25.56 11.94
C GLN A 292 13.32 -24.92 13.24
N LEU A 293 12.22 -24.15 13.20
CA LEU A 293 11.59 -23.57 14.40
C LEU A 293 11.01 -24.67 15.29
N SER A 294 10.34 -25.68 14.72
CA SER A 294 9.75 -26.81 15.43
C SER A 294 10.79 -27.66 16.17
N SER A 295 12.02 -27.72 15.64
CA SER A 295 13.12 -28.44 16.29
C SER A 295 13.72 -27.70 17.49
N LEU A 296 13.41 -26.41 17.69
CA LEU A 296 13.96 -25.64 18.80
C LEU A 296 13.29 -26.02 20.12
N LYS A 297 14.11 -26.22 21.15
CA LYS A 297 13.64 -26.32 22.55
C LYS A 297 13.65 -24.94 23.18
N LEU A 298 12.52 -24.22 23.10
CA LEU A 298 12.39 -22.88 23.67
C LEU A 298 11.86 -22.96 25.09
N PRO A 299 12.34 -22.12 26.04
CA PRO A 299 11.94 -22.12 27.43
C PRO A 299 10.61 -21.38 27.68
N PHE A 300 9.90 -20.99 26.63
CA PHE A 300 8.60 -20.29 26.69
C PHE A 300 7.60 -20.94 25.74
N PRO A 301 6.29 -20.79 25.94
CA PRO A 301 5.26 -21.27 25.02
C PRO A 301 5.38 -20.62 23.66
N PHE A 302 5.17 -21.37 22.60
CA PHE A 302 5.14 -20.84 21.24
C PHE A 302 4.23 -21.68 20.35
N HIS A 303 3.74 -21.04 19.29
CA HIS A 303 2.99 -21.68 18.23
C HIS A 303 3.64 -21.38 16.88
N ILE A 304 3.66 -22.37 15.98
CA ILE A 304 4.19 -22.21 14.63
C ILE A 304 3.09 -22.54 13.63
N GLU A 305 2.84 -21.62 12.72
CA GLU A 305 1.88 -21.75 11.64
C GLU A 305 2.58 -21.63 10.29
N GLY A 306 2.13 -22.42 9.32
CA GLY A 306 2.58 -22.36 7.94
C GLY A 306 1.95 -21.20 7.17
N PHE A 307 1.58 -21.46 5.91
CA PHE A 307 0.83 -20.49 5.12
C PHE A 307 -0.63 -20.46 5.58
N THR A 308 -1.10 -19.26 5.95
CA THR A 308 -2.48 -19.05 6.38
C THR A 308 -3.08 -17.82 5.73
N ARG A 309 -4.39 -17.84 5.50
CA ARG A 309 -5.20 -16.67 5.15
C ARG A 309 -5.77 -15.95 6.37
N GLU A 310 -5.71 -16.62 7.53
CA GLU A 310 -6.27 -16.18 8.81
C GLU A 310 -5.31 -15.30 9.61
N VAL A 311 -4.47 -14.50 8.92
CA VAL A 311 -3.57 -13.54 9.58
C VAL A 311 -4.30 -12.63 10.57
N PRO A 312 -5.53 -12.11 10.28
CA PRO A 312 -6.30 -11.32 11.25
C PRO A 312 -6.57 -12.06 12.55
N HIS A 313 -6.84 -13.38 12.48
CA HIS A 313 -7.05 -14.21 13.66
C HIS A 313 -5.80 -14.24 14.56
N PHE A 314 -4.63 -14.53 13.99
CA PHE A 314 -3.38 -14.56 14.75
C PHE A 314 -2.98 -13.17 15.26
N MET A 315 -3.24 -12.10 14.50
CA MET A 315 -3.03 -10.73 14.99
C MET A 315 -3.96 -10.38 16.16
N ASN A 316 -5.20 -10.86 16.15
CA ASN A 316 -6.11 -10.67 17.27
C ASN A 316 -5.63 -11.35 18.54
N LEU A 317 -4.95 -12.49 18.44
CA LEU A 317 -4.35 -13.21 19.57
C LEU A 317 -3.07 -12.53 20.11
N ALA A 318 -2.41 -11.71 19.32
CA ALA A 318 -1.15 -11.06 19.66
C ALA A 318 -1.34 -9.78 20.48
N ASP A 319 -0.28 -9.36 21.14
CA ASP A 319 -0.18 -8.11 21.89
C ASP A 319 0.78 -7.12 21.20
N TYR A 320 1.73 -7.61 20.41
CA TYR A 320 2.66 -6.83 19.60
C TYR A 320 3.10 -7.63 18.37
N PHE A 321 3.59 -6.93 17.36
CA PHE A 321 4.03 -7.50 16.09
C PHE A 321 5.54 -7.35 15.91
N ILE A 322 6.21 -8.37 15.37
CA ILE A 322 7.62 -8.35 15.00
C ILE A 322 7.74 -8.74 13.53
N GLY A 323 8.36 -7.91 12.70
CA GLY A 323 8.52 -8.21 11.28
C GLY A 323 9.44 -7.27 10.53
N LYS A 324 9.48 -7.43 9.21
CA LYS A 324 10.17 -6.48 8.35
C LYS A 324 9.40 -5.16 8.25
N PRO A 325 10.07 -4.04 7.93
CA PRO A 325 9.40 -2.73 7.82
C PRO A 325 8.59 -2.57 6.52
N GLY A 326 7.91 -3.64 6.06
CA GLY A 326 7.03 -3.62 4.89
C GLY A 326 5.72 -2.87 5.16
N PRO A 327 5.25 -1.99 4.24
CA PRO A 327 4.11 -1.12 4.47
C PRO A 327 2.81 -1.91 4.70
N GLY A 328 2.60 -3.02 3.99
CA GLY A 328 1.42 -3.86 4.14
C GLY A 328 1.30 -4.46 5.54
N SER A 329 2.33 -5.20 6.01
CA SER A 329 2.31 -5.85 7.33
C SER A 329 2.23 -4.85 8.49
N ILE A 330 2.90 -3.68 8.35
CA ILE A 330 2.79 -2.60 9.32
C ILE A 330 1.35 -2.10 9.38
N SER A 331 0.73 -1.82 8.24
CA SER A 331 -0.64 -1.30 8.16
C SER A 331 -1.66 -2.32 8.71
N GLU A 332 -1.49 -3.61 8.41
CA GLU A 332 -2.31 -4.70 8.97
C GLU A 332 -2.20 -4.74 10.51
N ALA A 333 -0.97 -4.72 11.05
CA ALA A 333 -0.73 -4.71 12.49
C ALA A 333 -1.36 -3.48 13.17
N LEU A 334 -1.22 -2.29 12.58
CA LEU A 334 -1.76 -1.03 13.14
C LEU A 334 -3.28 -0.99 13.12
N VAL A 335 -3.94 -1.52 12.07
CA VAL A 335 -5.40 -1.68 12.03
C VAL A 335 -5.87 -2.58 13.20
N MET A 336 -5.10 -3.62 13.52
CA MET A 336 -5.35 -4.49 14.67
C MET A 336 -4.83 -3.90 16.00
N ARG A 337 -4.39 -2.63 16.00
CA ARG A 337 -3.84 -1.91 17.16
C ARG A 337 -2.62 -2.58 17.80
N LEU A 338 -1.84 -3.31 17.00
CA LEU A 338 -0.60 -3.91 17.46
C LEU A 338 0.57 -2.94 17.26
N PRO A 339 1.33 -2.62 18.32
CA PRO A 339 2.60 -1.93 18.15
C PRO A 339 3.59 -2.83 17.40
N VAL A 340 4.47 -2.21 16.63
CA VAL A 340 5.37 -2.92 15.73
C VAL A 340 6.83 -2.86 16.20
N ILE A 341 7.55 -3.98 16.04
CA ILE A 341 9.00 -4.06 16.21
C ILE A 341 9.59 -4.41 14.86
N VAL A 342 10.39 -3.49 14.31
CA VAL A 342 11.00 -3.64 12.99
C VAL A 342 12.50 -3.33 13.03
N GLU A 343 13.22 -3.73 11.98
CA GLU A 343 14.66 -3.51 11.87
C GLU A 343 14.97 -2.47 10.77
N ARG A 344 15.92 -1.55 11.05
CA ARG A 344 16.50 -0.64 10.08
C ARG A 344 18.02 -0.69 10.11
N ASN A 345 18.60 -1.12 8.99
CA ASN A 345 20.06 -1.13 8.80
C ASN A 345 20.39 -0.94 7.31
N SER A 346 21.66 -1.17 6.95
CA SER A 346 22.12 -1.07 5.56
C SER A 346 21.43 -2.04 4.60
N TRP A 347 20.86 -3.14 5.13
CA TRP A 347 20.12 -4.16 4.40
C TRP A 347 18.63 -3.85 4.23
N THR A 348 18.11 -2.82 4.90
CA THR A 348 16.72 -2.38 4.73
C THR A 348 16.55 -1.75 3.35
N MET A 349 15.57 -2.24 2.59
CA MET A 349 15.26 -1.73 1.25
C MET A 349 15.02 -0.23 1.28
N VAL A 350 15.48 0.48 0.24
CA VAL A 350 15.43 1.96 0.17
C VAL A 350 14.01 2.47 0.38
N GLN A 351 13.02 1.84 -0.26
CA GLN A 351 11.59 2.20 -0.15
C GLN A 351 11.01 1.93 1.25
N GLU A 352 11.56 0.97 2.00
CA GLU A 352 11.09 0.63 3.35
C GLU A 352 11.75 1.46 4.47
N ARG A 353 12.83 2.21 4.17
CA ARG A 353 13.53 3.02 5.19
C ARG A 353 12.64 4.12 5.76
N TYR A 354 11.87 4.80 4.93
CA TYR A 354 10.93 5.81 5.40
C TYR A 354 9.88 5.22 6.35
N ASN A 355 9.46 3.97 6.17
CA ASN A 355 8.50 3.32 7.04
C ASN A 355 8.98 3.26 8.50
N THR A 356 10.30 3.08 8.70
CA THR A 356 10.91 3.06 10.04
C THR A 356 10.94 4.46 10.67
N ASP A 357 11.22 5.51 9.90
CA ASP A 357 11.14 6.90 10.37
C ASP A 357 9.70 7.25 10.74
N TRP A 358 8.73 6.83 9.93
CA TRP A 358 7.31 7.04 10.16
C TRP A 358 6.81 6.33 11.42
N ILE A 359 7.23 5.08 11.68
CA ILE A 359 6.93 4.34 12.92
C ILE A 359 7.43 5.12 14.14
N THR A 360 8.68 5.58 14.10
CA THR A 360 9.29 6.32 15.22
C THR A 360 8.58 7.65 15.46
N SER A 361 8.35 8.42 14.40
CA SER A 361 7.73 9.76 14.48
C SER A 361 6.28 9.70 15.02
N ASN A 362 5.56 8.62 14.73
CA ASN A 362 4.17 8.42 15.18
C ASN A 362 4.06 7.58 16.46
N ARG A 363 5.18 7.19 17.07
CA ARG A 363 5.22 6.37 18.29
C ARG A 363 4.41 5.07 18.16
N LEU A 364 4.60 4.36 17.04
CA LEU A 364 3.84 3.16 16.70
C LEU A 364 4.54 1.87 17.15
N GLY A 365 5.74 1.97 17.70
CA GLY A 365 6.53 0.83 18.12
C GLY A 365 8.01 1.13 18.26
N VAL A 366 8.85 0.12 18.05
CA VAL A 366 10.30 0.20 18.23
C VAL A 366 11.02 -0.17 16.93
N VAL A 367 12.02 0.62 16.56
CA VAL A 367 12.91 0.38 15.42
C VAL A 367 14.28 -0.03 15.95
N LEU A 368 14.74 -1.21 15.55
CA LEU A 368 16.02 -1.80 15.92
C LEU A 368 17.06 -1.64 14.81
N HIS A 369 18.34 -1.67 15.16
CA HIS A 369 19.40 -1.85 14.17
C HIS A 369 19.53 -3.30 13.73
N SER A 370 19.26 -4.25 14.64
CA SER A 370 19.31 -5.68 14.38
C SER A 370 18.34 -6.44 15.27
N PHE A 371 17.70 -7.49 14.73
CA PHE A 371 16.92 -8.43 15.55
C PHE A 371 17.77 -9.21 16.57
N ALA A 372 19.10 -9.11 16.52
CA ALA A 372 19.95 -9.54 17.64
C ALA A 372 19.61 -8.83 18.95
N GLU A 373 19.05 -7.62 18.87
CA GLU A 373 18.64 -6.75 20.00
C GLU A 373 17.13 -6.86 20.30
N VAL A 374 16.42 -7.82 19.72
CA VAL A 374 14.94 -7.88 19.81
C VAL A 374 14.44 -7.94 21.25
N ALA A 375 15.20 -8.54 22.17
CA ALA A 375 14.85 -8.61 23.59
C ALA A 375 14.66 -7.21 24.19
N THR A 376 15.51 -6.24 23.85
CA THR A 376 15.40 -4.86 24.36
C THR A 376 14.15 -4.15 23.85
N ALA A 377 13.72 -4.44 22.62
CA ALA A 377 12.49 -3.90 22.04
C ALA A 377 11.23 -4.56 22.58
N ILE A 378 11.31 -5.80 23.05
CA ILE A 378 10.17 -6.49 23.69
C ILE A 378 9.92 -5.96 25.09
N VAL A 379 10.94 -5.57 25.85
CA VAL A 379 10.76 -5.07 27.24
C VAL A 379 9.67 -3.98 27.36
N PRO A 380 9.64 -2.92 26.54
CA PRO A 380 8.56 -1.93 26.61
C PRO A 380 7.18 -2.50 26.19
N MET A 381 7.11 -3.62 25.47
CA MET A 381 5.86 -4.30 25.14
C MET A 381 5.31 -5.14 26.29
N LEU A 382 6.15 -5.46 27.28
CA LEU A 382 5.76 -6.16 28.51
C LEU A 382 5.31 -5.21 29.62
N ASP A 383 5.58 -3.92 29.49
CA ASP A 383 5.08 -2.89 30.39
C ASP A 383 3.65 -2.49 29.99
N PRO A 384 2.62 -2.74 30.82
CA PRO A 384 1.23 -2.44 30.47
C PRO A 384 0.98 -0.97 30.10
N ARG A 385 1.69 -0.02 30.73
CA ARG A 385 1.53 1.42 30.46
C ARG A 385 2.10 1.79 29.09
N ARG A 386 3.31 1.32 28.78
CA ARG A 386 3.95 1.57 27.48
C ARG A 386 3.21 0.88 26.35
N LEU A 387 2.78 -0.36 26.56
CA LEU A 387 1.97 -1.09 25.58
C LEU A 387 0.66 -0.34 25.27
N ALA A 388 -0.03 0.17 26.31
CA ALA A 388 -1.24 0.96 26.15
C ALA A 388 -0.98 2.26 25.37
N GLN A 389 0.14 2.94 25.60
CA GLN A 389 0.53 4.13 24.82
C GLN A 389 0.73 3.81 23.34
N PHE A 390 1.49 2.76 23.01
CA PHE A 390 1.67 2.33 21.62
C PHE A 390 0.35 1.93 20.94
N ARG A 391 -0.51 1.20 21.65
CA ARG A 391 -1.84 0.82 21.16
C ARG A 391 -2.74 2.03 20.91
N SER A 392 -2.68 3.03 21.81
CA SER A 392 -3.39 4.31 21.61
C SER A 392 -2.91 5.02 20.35
N SER A 393 -1.58 5.12 20.15
CA SER A 393 -1.01 5.71 18.95
C SER A 393 -1.42 4.94 17.68
N ALA A 394 -1.38 3.60 17.71
CA ALA A 394 -1.83 2.77 16.60
C ALA A 394 -3.33 2.96 16.31
N GLY A 395 -4.17 3.05 17.35
CA GLY A 395 -5.60 3.30 17.22
C GLY A 395 -5.93 4.68 16.65
N ALA A 396 -5.10 5.68 16.96
CA ALA A 396 -5.26 7.05 16.42
C ALA A 396 -4.99 7.13 14.90
N MET A 397 -4.26 6.17 14.32
CA MET A 397 -4.05 6.13 12.87
C MET A 397 -5.33 5.93 12.06
N ASN A 398 -6.33 5.25 12.62
CA ASN A 398 -7.68 5.05 12.08
C ASN A 398 -7.70 4.80 10.55
N ASN A 399 -6.85 3.87 10.08
CA ASN A 399 -6.74 3.57 8.67
C ASN A 399 -8.05 2.96 8.13
N ARG A 400 -8.71 3.66 7.22
CA ARG A 400 -9.95 3.26 6.54
C ARG A 400 -9.82 3.34 5.02
N ALA A 401 -8.60 3.44 4.48
CA ALA A 401 -8.32 3.71 3.08
C ALA A 401 -9.08 2.79 2.11
N ILE A 402 -9.19 1.50 2.41
CA ILE A 402 -9.90 0.53 1.54
C ILE A 402 -11.38 0.91 1.33
N PHE A 403 -12.01 1.58 2.30
CA PHE A 403 -13.40 2.03 2.22
C PHE A 403 -13.53 3.42 1.59
N GLU A 404 -12.46 4.21 1.54
CA GLU A 404 -12.42 5.55 0.96
C GLU A 404 -12.18 5.51 -0.56
N ILE A 405 -11.38 4.56 -1.03
CA ILE A 405 -10.99 4.45 -2.43
C ILE A 405 -12.18 4.33 -3.39
N PRO A 406 -13.25 3.55 -3.14
CA PRO A 406 -14.40 3.50 -4.04
C PRO A 406 -15.01 4.88 -4.35
N ALA A 407 -15.17 5.74 -3.34
CA ALA A 407 -15.67 7.09 -3.52
C ALA A 407 -14.69 8.00 -4.31
N ILE A 408 -13.39 7.74 -4.20
CA ILE A 408 -12.37 8.41 -5.04
C ILE A 408 -12.53 8.01 -6.50
N LEU A 409 -12.75 6.73 -6.79
CA LEU A 409 -12.97 6.23 -8.16
C LEU A 409 -14.22 6.87 -8.76
N ASP A 410 -15.33 6.89 -8.01
CA ASP A 410 -16.58 7.55 -8.43
C ASP A 410 -16.34 9.03 -8.75
N THR A 411 -15.64 9.75 -7.89
CA THR A 411 -15.29 11.17 -8.09
C THR A 411 -14.49 11.40 -9.36
N ILE A 412 -13.51 10.53 -9.66
CA ILE A 412 -12.67 10.65 -10.85
C ILE A 412 -13.52 10.46 -12.12
N VAL A 413 -14.35 9.42 -12.16
CA VAL A 413 -15.20 9.13 -13.34
C VAL A 413 -16.27 10.20 -13.54
N GLU A 414 -16.94 10.64 -12.47
CA GLU A 414 -17.92 11.73 -12.56
C GLU A 414 -17.31 13.05 -13.07
N THR A 415 -16.07 13.35 -12.66
CA THR A 415 -15.36 14.55 -13.12
C THR A 415 -15.07 14.50 -14.63
N GLN A 416 -14.83 13.31 -15.17
CA GLN A 416 -14.61 13.11 -16.61
C GLN A 416 -15.92 13.15 -17.42
N LEU A 417 -17.03 12.68 -16.82
CA LEU A 417 -18.34 12.64 -17.47
C LEU A 417 -19.07 13.99 -17.46
N ARG A 418 -18.66 14.93 -16.60
CA ARG A 418 -19.20 16.30 -16.66
C ARG A 418 -18.73 16.94 -17.95
N PRO A 419 -19.63 17.25 -18.92
CA PRO A 419 -19.25 18.05 -20.06
C PRO A 419 -18.62 19.32 -19.50
N LEU A 420 -17.47 19.72 -20.04
CA LEU A 420 -16.95 21.06 -19.89
C LEU A 420 -18.07 21.99 -20.38
N HIS A 421 -18.91 22.47 -19.49
CA HIS A 421 -19.67 23.67 -19.74
C HIS A 421 -18.62 24.76 -19.96
N ARG A 422 -18.17 24.84 -21.21
CA ARG A 422 -17.50 26.02 -21.72
C ARG A 422 -18.39 27.17 -21.34
N ASP A 423 -17.91 27.97 -20.43
CA ASP A 423 -18.45 29.30 -20.19
C ASP A 423 -18.46 30.01 -21.55
N SER A 424 -19.63 29.96 -22.20
CA SER A 424 -19.87 30.62 -23.47
C SER A 424 -19.79 32.15 -23.34
N ARG A 425 -19.40 32.64 -22.17
CA ARG A 425 -19.22 34.08 -21.88
C ARG A 425 -17.81 34.62 -22.16
N LEU A 426 -16.80 33.72 -22.42
CA LEU A 426 -15.43 34.15 -22.73
C LEU A 426 -15.07 34.07 -24.21
N SER A 427 -15.98 33.63 -25.10
CA SER A 427 -15.71 33.55 -26.53
C SER A 427 -16.16 34.81 -27.34
N MET A 428 -16.70 35.85 -26.70
CA MET A 428 -17.16 37.06 -27.39
C MET A 428 -16.21 38.26 -27.35
N SER A 429 -14.98 38.14 -26.81
CA SER A 429 -14.07 39.31 -26.71
C SER A 429 -12.83 39.25 -27.63
N TRP A 430 -12.72 38.28 -28.52
CA TRP A 430 -11.54 38.14 -29.38
C TRP A 430 -11.78 38.33 -30.91
N GLN A 431 -12.98 38.77 -31.32
CA GLN A 431 -13.26 38.95 -32.77
C GLN A 431 -13.24 40.38 -33.28
N HIS A 432 -12.77 41.39 -32.55
CA HIS A 432 -12.55 42.70 -33.11
C HIS A 432 -11.26 43.35 -32.60
N ARG A 433 -10.13 42.97 -33.13
CA ARG A 433 -8.96 43.81 -33.32
C ARG A 433 -8.38 43.54 -34.70
N SER A 434 -8.68 44.43 -35.61
CA SER A 434 -8.06 44.54 -36.94
C SER A 434 -6.56 44.73 -36.82
N PRO A 435 -5.77 44.25 -37.79
CA PRO A 435 -4.32 44.39 -37.79
C PRO A 435 -3.93 45.84 -37.99
N MET A 436 -3.18 46.44 -37.07
CA MET A 436 -2.51 47.70 -37.27
C MET A 436 -1.33 47.51 -38.24
N ASN A 437 -1.33 48.43 -39.24
CA ASN A 437 -0.39 48.68 -40.29
C ASN A 437 1.06 48.90 -39.77
N PRO A 438 2.11 48.24 -40.27
CA PRO A 438 3.48 48.48 -39.85
C PRO A 438 4.18 49.46 -40.81
N ASN A 439 3.80 50.75 -40.83
CA ASN A 439 4.62 51.82 -41.44
C ASN A 439 4.28 53.15 -40.72
N GLY A 440 5.19 53.59 -39.88
CA GLY A 440 5.09 54.88 -39.22
C GLY A 440 6.28 55.25 -38.36
N ALA A 441 7.32 55.78 -39.04
CA ALA A 441 8.26 56.81 -38.58
C ALA A 441 9.10 56.59 -37.30
N LEU A 442 10.40 56.47 -37.56
CA LEU A 442 11.55 56.85 -36.75
C LEU A 442 11.41 58.25 -36.14
N GLY A 443 11.59 58.35 -34.85
CA GLY A 443 11.76 59.61 -34.12
C GLY A 443 12.67 59.42 -32.91
N SER A 444 13.88 59.91 -33.07
CA SER A 444 14.95 60.07 -32.07
C SER A 444 14.48 60.70 -30.74
N TRP A 445 15.01 60.24 -29.59
CA TRP A 445 15.50 61.12 -28.51
C TRP A 445 16.49 60.33 -27.64
N ALA A 446 17.66 61.00 -27.53
CA ALA A 446 18.78 60.55 -26.75
C ALA A 446 18.67 60.99 -25.28
N ALA A 447 19.42 60.23 -24.42
CA ALA A 447 20.12 60.64 -23.22
C ALA A 447 19.37 61.38 -22.11
N ASN A 448 19.35 60.76 -20.93
CA ASN A 448 20.09 61.25 -19.74
C ASN A 448 19.74 60.42 -18.48
N ASN A 449 20.87 60.09 -17.82
CA ASN A 449 21.09 59.58 -16.47
C ASN A 449 20.83 58.13 -16.21
#